data_8f8b9cc7550f8f8b93148184c09d2f33
#
_entry.id   8f8b9cc7550f8f8b93148184c09d2f33
#
_cell.length_a   1.000
_cell.length_b   1.000
_cell.length_c   1.000
_cell.angle_alpha   90.00
_cell.angle_beta   90.00
_cell.angle_gamma   90.00
#
_symmetry.space_group_name_H-M   'P 1'
#
loop_
_entity.id
_entity.type
_entity.pdbx_description
1 polymer ?
#
loop_
_entity_poly.entity_id
_entity_poly.type
_entity_poly.pdbx_seq_one_letter_code
_entity_poly.pdbx_strand_id
1 'polypeptide(L)'
;MRKFAVMLYPDFSLQEITCLTSALTVWFGETIDFIASEHKEYQSEEGLRVLPGKTVSEVNIMDYDCVILPGTVNPLPALFDEKLIDFLKNGANTAVVFAAISSAPALLSKAGVLDGKKFTAGYFMQLADVFPFIQ
;
A
#
# COMPACT_ATOMS: atom_id res chain seq x y z
N MET A 1 6.53 20.68 5.38
CA MET A 1 7.05 19.30 5.36
C MET A 1 5.90 18.37 4.96
N ARG A 2 6.14 17.54 3.97
CA ARG A 2 5.14 16.58 3.50
C ARG A 2 5.16 15.33 4.36
N LYS A 3 4.02 14.65 4.48
CA LYS A 3 3.88 13.44 5.26
C LYS A 3 3.51 12.27 4.38
N PHE A 4 4.32 11.22 4.43
CA PHE A 4 4.17 10.02 3.62
C PHE A 4 3.82 8.83 4.50
N ALA A 5 2.97 7.93 3.98
CA ALA A 5 2.73 6.63 4.56
C ALA A 5 3.25 5.55 3.61
N VAL A 6 3.89 4.53 4.15
CA VAL A 6 4.22 3.29 3.44
C VAL A 6 3.41 2.17 4.07
N MET A 7 2.60 1.51 3.26
CA MET A 7 1.80 0.38 3.73
C MET A 7 2.62 -0.89 3.80
N LEU A 8 2.46 -1.63 4.89
CA LEU A 8 3.08 -2.95 5.09
C LEU A 8 1.99 -4.02 5.16
N TYR A 9 2.23 -5.12 4.50
CA TYR A 9 1.40 -6.32 4.49
C TYR A 9 2.27 -7.55 4.18
N PRO A 10 1.76 -8.77 4.36
CA PRO A 10 2.57 -9.98 4.14
C PRO A 10 3.20 -10.02 2.74
N ASP A 11 4.45 -10.44 2.69
CA ASP A 11 5.25 -10.65 1.47
C ASP A 11 5.45 -9.38 0.62
N PHE A 12 5.43 -8.20 1.26
CA PHE A 12 5.66 -6.94 0.56
C PHE A 12 7.06 -6.89 -0.07
N SER A 13 7.19 -6.22 -1.20
CA SER A 13 8.47 -6.06 -1.91
C SER A 13 9.26 -4.89 -1.34
N LEU A 14 10.23 -5.16 -0.49
CA LEU A 14 11.10 -4.15 0.08
C LEU A 14 11.93 -3.44 -1.01
N GLN A 15 12.45 -4.19 -1.98
CA GLN A 15 13.27 -3.63 -3.06
C GLN A 15 12.55 -2.56 -3.88
N GLU A 16 11.24 -2.64 -4.00
CA GLU A 16 10.45 -1.69 -4.81
C GLU A 16 10.29 -0.33 -4.14
N ILE A 17 10.55 -0.21 -2.84
CA ILE A 17 10.35 1.03 -2.08
C ILE A 17 11.64 1.62 -1.49
N THR A 18 12.75 0.90 -1.46
CA THR A 18 13.95 1.34 -0.74
C THR A 18 14.58 2.60 -1.30
N CYS A 19 14.71 2.71 -2.63
CA CYS A 19 15.26 3.93 -3.25
C CYS A 19 14.34 5.13 -3.02
N LEU A 20 13.03 4.95 -3.14
CA LEU A 20 12.05 6.01 -2.92
C LEU A 20 12.06 6.49 -1.46
N THR A 21 12.00 5.57 -0.51
CA THR A 21 11.99 5.93 0.92
C THR A 21 13.29 6.59 1.35
N SER A 22 14.42 6.10 0.83
CA SER A 22 15.73 6.74 1.07
C SER A 22 15.79 8.15 0.49
N ALA A 23 15.30 8.35 -0.74
CA ALA A 23 15.25 9.68 -1.33
C ALA A 23 14.38 10.63 -0.52
N LEU A 24 13.19 10.21 -0.12
CA LEU A 24 12.27 11.04 0.66
C LEU A 24 12.88 11.45 2.00
N THR A 25 13.47 10.52 2.75
CA THR A 25 13.98 10.80 4.09
C THR A 25 15.37 11.46 4.09
N VAL A 26 16.31 10.91 3.31
CA VAL A 26 17.72 11.34 3.36
C VAL A 26 17.96 12.59 2.50
N TRP A 27 17.37 12.64 1.29
CA TRP A 27 17.62 13.72 0.36
C TRP A 27 16.66 14.89 0.51
N PHE A 28 15.37 14.60 0.81
CA PHE A 28 14.35 15.65 0.90
C PHE A 28 13.91 15.96 2.34
N GLY A 29 14.36 15.19 3.32
CA GLY A 29 14.04 15.43 4.74
C GLY A 29 12.57 15.25 5.08
N GLU A 30 11.83 14.46 4.28
CA GLU A 30 10.41 14.22 4.50
C GLU A 30 10.16 13.15 5.57
N THR A 31 8.95 13.13 6.12
CA THR A 31 8.57 12.17 7.16
C THR A 31 7.82 11.00 6.55
N ILE A 32 8.20 9.78 6.93
CA ILE A 32 7.52 8.55 6.52
C ILE A 32 7.03 7.79 7.76
N ASP A 33 5.75 7.43 7.77
CA ASP A 33 5.18 6.47 8.70
C ASP A 33 5.00 5.12 7.99
N PHE A 34 5.53 4.05 8.58
CA PHE A 34 5.29 2.67 8.12
C PHE A 34 4.08 2.12 8.86
N ILE A 35 3.03 1.80 8.11
CA ILE A 35 1.70 1.51 8.63
C ILE A 35 1.24 0.12 8.19
N ALA A 36 0.64 -0.62 9.11
CA ALA A 36 0.02 -1.91 8.83
C ALA A 36 -1.35 -2.03 9.49
N SER A 37 -2.08 -3.10 9.19
CA SER A 37 -3.39 -3.37 9.82
C SER A 37 -3.27 -3.62 11.31
N GLU A 38 -2.20 -4.28 11.73
CA GLU A 38 -2.01 -4.74 13.10
C GLU A 38 -0.58 -4.55 13.58
N HIS A 39 -0.40 -4.45 14.91
CA HIS A 39 0.91 -4.47 15.57
C HIS A 39 1.44 -5.91 15.64
N LYS A 40 2.02 -6.38 14.54
CA LYS A 40 2.70 -7.67 14.46
C LYS A 40 3.87 -7.59 13.48
N GLU A 41 4.71 -8.61 13.49
CA GLU A 41 5.76 -8.72 12.48
C GLU A 41 5.16 -8.97 11.09
N TYR A 42 5.69 -8.26 10.11
CA TYR A 42 5.45 -8.49 8.69
C TYR A 42 6.76 -8.88 8.03
N GLN A 43 6.74 -9.92 7.23
CA GLN A 43 7.92 -10.36 6.50
C GLN A 43 7.83 -9.89 5.05
N SER A 44 8.91 -9.28 4.55
CA SER A 44 9.03 -8.95 3.14
C SER A 44 9.28 -10.20 2.28
N GLU A 45 9.10 -10.08 0.97
CA GLU A 45 9.41 -11.17 0.05
C GLU A 45 10.90 -11.56 0.08
N GLU A 46 11.77 -10.63 0.48
CA GLU A 46 13.20 -10.86 0.64
C GLU A 46 13.58 -11.50 1.98
N GLY A 47 12.61 -11.71 2.87
CA GLY A 47 12.83 -12.35 4.17
C GLY A 47 13.11 -11.40 5.34
N LEU A 48 13.08 -10.07 5.11
CA LEU A 48 13.24 -9.11 6.19
C LEU A 48 11.96 -9.03 7.04
N ARG A 49 12.11 -9.16 8.36
CA ARG A 49 11.02 -9.01 9.30
C ARG A 49 11.02 -7.60 9.89
N VAL A 50 9.87 -6.96 9.87
CA VAL A 50 9.71 -5.60 10.37
C VAL A 50 8.47 -5.47 11.24
N LEU A 51 8.52 -4.53 12.19
CA LEU A 51 7.35 -4.10 12.94
C LEU A 51 6.88 -2.76 12.37
N PRO A 52 5.56 -2.57 12.17
CA PRO A 52 5.05 -1.26 11.76
C PRO A 52 5.24 -0.24 12.88
N GLY A 53 5.47 1.00 12.50
CA GLY A 53 5.51 2.10 13.46
C GLY A 53 4.11 2.50 13.96
N LYS A 54 3.10 2.31 13.12
CA LYS A 54 1.68 2.62 13.42
C LYS A 54 0.75 1.61 12.77
N THR A 55 -0.48 1.55 13.28
CA THR A 55 -1.56 0.78 12.64
C THR A 55 -2.57 1.70 11.97
N VAL A 56 -3.37 1.14 11.05
CA VAL A 56 -4.42 1.89 10.36
C VAL A 56 -5.48 2.46 11.31
N SER A 57 -5.66 1.87 12.49
CA SER A 57 -6.60 2.37 13.50
C SER A 57 -6.08 3.57 14.29
N GLU A 58 -4.77 3.81 14.28
CA GLU A 58 -4.12 4.90 15.03
C GLU A 58 -3.98 6.18 14.22
N VAL A 59 -4.24 6.13 12.93
CA VAL A 59 -3.99 7.25 12.01
C VAL A 59 -5.19 7.53 11.13
N ASN A 60 -5.26 8.75 10.60
CA ASN A 60 -6.21 9.12 9.57
C ASN A 60 -5.46 9.25 8.23
N ILE A 61 -5.95 8.57 7.19
CA ILE A 61 -5.33 8.63 5.86
C ILE A 61 -5.24 10.08 5.33
N MET A 62 -6.18 10.93 5.71
CA MET A 62 -6.20 12.35 5.32
C MET A 62 -5.05 13.17 5.91
N ASP A 63 -4.32 12.65 6.89
CA ASP A 63 -3.14 13.30 7.44
C ASP A 63 -1.90 13.13 6.57
N TYR A 64 -1.99 12.33 5.50
CA TYR A 64 -0.89 12.04 4.59
C TYR A 64 -1.07 12.71 3.23
N ASP A 65 0.01 13.24 2.70
CA ASP A 65 0.05 13.78 1.34
C ASP A 65 0.12 12.65 0.30
N CYS A 66 0.82 11.57 0.63
CA CYS A 66 0.97 10.42 -0.25
C CYS A 66 0.99 9.12 0.55
N VAL A 67 0.32 8.10 0.03
CA VAL A 67 0.32 6.73 0.53
C VAL A 67 0.99 5.83 -0.51
N ILE A 68 2.07 5.18 -0.11
CA ILE A 68 2.91 4.33 -0.95
C ILE A 68 2.57 2.87 -0.65
N LEU A 69 2.27 2.11 -1.70
CA LEU A 69 1.95 0.69 -1.62
C LEU A 69 2.97 -0.12 -2.43
N PRO A 70 3.89 -0.85 -1.77
CA PRO A 70 4.77 -1.78 -2.47
C PRO A 70 3.99 -2.93 -3.09
N GLY A 71 4.54 -3.57 -4.11
CA GLY A 71 4.02 -4.83 -4.60
C GLY A 71 4.15 -5.93 -3.54
N THR A 72 3.49 -7.04 -3.78
CA THR A 72 3.58 -8.23 -2.93
C THR A 72 3.54 -9.49 -3.80
N VAL A 73 4.35 -10.46 -3.46
CA VAL A 73 4.39 -11.76 -4.17
C VAL A 73 3.05 -12.48 -4.09
N ASN A 74 2.39 -12.40 -2.94
CA ASN A 74 1.06 -12.95 -2.76
C ASN A 74 0.10 -11.85 -2.29
N PRO A 75 -0.69 -11.26 -3.18
CA PRO A 75 -1.60 -10.18 -2.81
C PRO A 75 -2.83 -10.62 -2.02
N LEU A 76 -3.13 -11.91 -1.95
CA LEU A 76 -4.38 -12.41 -1.35
C LEU A 76 -4.56 -11.98 0.11
N PRO A 77 -3.57 -12.11 1.01
CA PRO A 77 -3.74 -11.66 2.38
C PRO A 77 -4.10 -10.19 2.51
N ALA A 78 -3.48 -9.34 1.69
CA ALA A 78 -3.78 -7.91 1.68
C ALA A 78 -5.15 -7.60 1.07
N LEU A 79 -5.54 -8.29 0.00
CA LEU A 79 -6.85 -8.12 -0.64
C LEU A 79 -8.02 -8.52 0.28
N PHE A 80 -7.82 -9.48 1.17
CA PHE A 80 -8.83 -9.92 2.15
C PHE A 80 -8.71 -9.23 3.51
N ASP A 81 -7.76 -8.33 3.68
CA ASP A 81 -7.61 -7.53 4.89
C ASP A 81 -8.57 -6.34 4.87
N GLU A 82 -9.73 -6.51 5.49
CA GLU A 82 -10.78 -5.49 5.49
C GLU A 82 -10.31 -4.16 6.13
N LYS A 83 -9.50 -4.21 7.17
CA LYS A 83 -8.97 -3.01 7.83
C LYS A 83 -8.09 -2.19 6.88
N LEU A 84 -7.24 -2.87 6.12
CA LEU A 84 -6.39 -2.24 5.11
C LEU A 84 -7.23 -1.64 3.99
N ILE A 85 -8.16 -2.40 3.45
CA ILE A 85 -9.02 -1.96 2.34
C ILE A 85 -9.88 -0.77 2.75
N ASP A 86 -10.50 -0.80 3.94
CA ASP A 86 -11.29 0.31 4.45
C ASP A 86 -10.45 1.58 4.67
N PHE A 87 -9.22 1.42 5.16
CA PHE A 87 -8.29 2.53 5.29
C PHE A 87 -7.99 3.20 3.94
N LEU A 88 -7.69 2.40 2.92
CA LEU A 88 -7.44 2.90 1.56
C LEU A 88 -8.69 3.56 0.96
N LYS A 89 -9.85 2.95 1.17
CA LYS A 89 -11.14 3.48 0.69
C LYS A 89 -11.42 4.88 1.21
N ASN A 90 -11.05 5.16 2.44
CA ASN A 90 -11.23 6.49 3.05
C ASN A 90 -10.42 7.59 2.34
N GLY A 91 -9.38 7.24 1.59
CA GLY A 91 -8.61 8.15 0.78
C GLY A 91 -9.14 8.34 -0.65
N ALA A 92 -10.15 7.57 -1.06
CA ALA A 92 -10.74 7.69 -2.40
C ALA A 92 -11.42 9.05 -2.60
N ASN A 93 -11.22 9.64 -3.78
CA ASN A 93 -11.79 10.94 -4.15
C ASN A 93 -11.38 12.10 -3.21
N THR A 94 -10.21 12.00 -2.62
CA THR A 94 -9.61 13.03 -1.76
C THR A 94 -8.35 13.59 -2.41
N ALA A 95 -7.67 14.50 -1.72
CA ALA A 95 -6.39 15.06 -2.18
C ALA A 95 -5.20 14.11 -1.94
N VAL A 96 -5.40 12.98 -1.27
CA VAL A 96 -4.34 11.99 -1.01
C VAL A 96 -3.85 11.40 -2.33
N VAL A 97 -2.54 11.42 -2.52
CA VAL A 97 -1.89 10.78 -3.68
C VAL A 97 -1.58 9.33 -3.33
N PHE A 98 -1.94 8.40 -4.22
CA PHE A 98 -1.57 7.00 -4.08
C PHE A 98 -0.44 6.65 -5.05
N ALA A 99 0.63 6.05 -4.52
CA ALA A 99 1.75 5.54 -5.30
C ALA A 99 1.79 4.00 -5.13
N ALA A 100 1.20 3.30 -6.08
CA ALA A 100 1.08 1.83 -6.05
C ALA A 100 1.99 1.20 -7.08
N ILE A 101 2.74 0.19 -6.68
CA ILE A 101 3.80 -0.43 -7.46
C ILE A 101 3.45 -1.90 -7.73
N SER A 102 3.72 -2.40 -8.95
CA SER A 102 3.62 -3.81 -9.35
C SER A 102 2.19 -4.35 -9.15
N SER A 103 1.96 -5.26 -8.21
CA SER A 103 0.64 -5.84 -7.91
C SER A 103 -0.24 -4.95 -7.01
N ALA A 104 0.31 -3.92 -6.40
CA ALA A 104 -0.41 -3.07 -5.45
C ALA A 104 -1.61 -2.31 -6.04
N PRO A 105 -1.68 -1.92 -7.33
CA PRO A 105 -2.89 -1.33 -7.89
C PRO A 105 -4.15 -2.19 -7.71
N ALA A 106 -4.03 -3.51 -7.57
CA ALA A 106 -5.16 -4.38 -7.26
C ALA A 106 -5.81 -4.04 -5.91
N LEU A 107 -5.02 -3.64 -4.92
CA LEU A 107 -5.53 -3.19 -3.61
C LEU A 107 -6.34 -1.90 -3.74
N LEU A 108 -5.85 -0.95 -4.53
CA LEU A 108 -6.55 0.30 -4.80
C LEU A 108 -7.84 0.06 -5.58
N SER A 109 -7.83 -0.87 -6.53
CA SER A 109 -9.02 -1.27 -7.28
C SER A 109 -10.08 -1.84 -6.34
N LYS A 110 -9.71 -2.76 -5.46
CA LYS A 110 -10.64 -3.32 -4.47
C LYS A 110 -11.19 -2.27 -3.51
N ALA A 111 -10.40 -1.28 -3.15
CA ALA A 111 -10.82 -0.17 -2.28
C ALA A 111 -11.69 0.88 -3.00
N GLY A 112 -11.93 0.74 -4.30
CA GLY A 112 -12.72 1.70 -5.08
C GLY A 112 -11.97 2.97 -5.48
N VAL A 113 -10.68 3.07 -5.18
CA VAL A 113 -9.85 4.25 -5.51
C VAL A 113 -9.69 4.42 -7.03
N LEU A 114 -9.69 3.31 -7.77
CA LEU A 114 -9.49 3.30 -9.22
C LEU A 114 -10.80 3.19 -10.02
N ASP A 115 -11.95 3.32 -9.38
CA ASP A 115 -13.24 3.23 -10.07
C ASP A 115 -13.34 4.23 -11.21
N GLY A 116 -13.70 3.73 -12.41
CA GLY A 116 -13.79 4.52 -13.63
C GLY A 116 -12.43 4.93 -14.24
N LYS A 117 -11.32 4.46 -13.69
CA LYS A 117 -9.97 4.78 -14.18
C LYS A 117 -9.34 3.59 -14.88
N LYS A 118 -8.52 3.88 -15.89
CA LYS A 118 -7.67 2.87 -16.52
C LYS A 118 -6.37 2.74 -15.72
N PHE A 119 -5.94 1.52 -15.47
CA PHE A 119 -4.71 1.25 -14.74
C PHE A 119 -4.03 -0.03 -15.24
N THR A 120 -2.78 -0.23 -14.84
CA THR A 120 -2.03 -1.47 -15.05
C THR A 120 -1.60 -2.00 -13.70
N ALA A 121 -1.50 -3.32 -13.58
CA ALA A 121 -0.99 -3.97 -12.38
C ALA A 121 -0.21 -5.24 -12.74
N GLY A 122 0.88 -5.49 -12.00
CA GLY A 122 1.70 -6.68 -12.15
C GLY A 122 1.12 -7.87 -11.36
N TYR A 123 0.12 -8.54 -11.90
CA TYR A 123 -0.42 -9.77 -11.32
C TYR A 123 -0.75 -10.78 -12.43
N PHE A 124 -0.93 -12.03 -12.06
CA PHE A 124 -1.32 -13.05 -13.03
C PHE A 124 -2.78 -12.84 -13.47
N MET A 125 -3.05 -13.01 -14.77
CA MET A 125 -4.39 -12.81 -15.35
C MET A 125 -5.46 -13.68 -14.69
N GLN A 126 -5.09 -14.84 -14.12
CA GLN A 126 -6.01 -15.70 -13.39
C GLN A 126 -6.65 -15.01 -12.18
N LEU A 127 -6.03 -13.97 -11.64
CA LEU A 127 -6.64 -13.17 -10.56
C LEU A 127 -7.83 -12.34 -11.05
N ALA A 128 -7.84 -11.91 -12.31
CA ALA A 128 -8.96 -11.17 -12.88
C ALA A 128 -10.24 -12.02 -12.93
N ASP A 129 -10.10 -13.34 -13.16
CA ASP A 129 -11.23 -14.27 -13.19
C ASP A 129 -11.85 -14.49 -11.80
N VAL A 130 -11.02 -14.38 -10.75
CA VAL A 130 -11.43 -14.58 -9.35
C VAL A 130 -11.96 -13.28 -8.73
N PHE A 131 -11.45 -12.14 -9.17
CA PHE A 131 -11.78 -10.83 -8.62
C PHE A 131 -12.35 -9.89 -9.69
N PRO A 132 -13.68 -9.84 -9.86
CA PRO A 132 -14.32 -9.03 -10.90
C PRO A 132 -14.00 -7.53 -10.83
N PHE A 133 -13.61 -7.03 -9.66
CA PHE A 133 -13.22 -5.63 -9.48
C PHE A 133 -11.90 -5.24 -10.17
N ILE A 134 -11.14 -6.23 -10.66
CA ILE A 134 -9.87 -6.01 -11.38
C ILE A 134 -10.09 -5.75 -12.89
N GLN A 135 -11.29 -5.84 -13.38
CA GLN A 135 -11.62 -5.64 -14.80
C GLN A 135 -11.51 -4.19 -15.24
#